data_9bdbf2ae641e8c684186a2fb77cf7ad4
#
_entry.id   9bdbf2ae641e8c684186a2fb77cf7ad4
#
_cell.length_a   1.000
_cell.length_b   1.000
_cell.length_c   1.000
_cell.angle_alpha   90.00
_cell.angle_beta   90.00
_cell.angle_gamma   90.00
#
_symmetry.space_group_name_H-M   'P 1'
#
loop_
_entity.id
_entity.type
_entity.pdbx_description
1 polymer ?
#
loop_
_entity_poly.entity_id
_entity_poly.type
_entity_poly.pdbx_seq_one_letter_code
_entity_poly.pdbx_strand_id
1 'polypeptide(L)'
;MLRQAGVAFTEHPYDYVEHGGTTESARQLGVAEHAVIKTLVMQDDKAQPLIVLMHGDRQVSTKNLAREIGVKSVEPCKPDVAQRHSGYQVGGTSPFGLRKAMPVYVEASVLLLPRICINGGRRGFLVGLDPGVLTTAIGARPVHCAL
;
A
#
# COMPACT_ATOMS: atom_id res chain seq x y z
N MET A 1 4.19 4.30 14.61
CA MET A 1 4.28 2.82 14.53
C MET A 1 5.66 2.34 14.12
N LEU A 2 6.25 2.86 13.06
CA LEU A 2 7.58 2.42 12.60
C LEU A 2 8.68 2.67 13.64
N ARG A 3 8.68 3.81 14.31
CA ARG A 3 9.65 4.10 15.37
C ARG A 3 9.53 3.13 16.54
N GLN A 4 8.30 2.79 16.91
CA GLN A 4 8.05 1.84 18.00
C GLN A 4 8.51 0.43 17.65
N ALA A 5 8.45 0.07 16.36
CA ALA A 5 8.92 -1.23 15.88
C ALA A 5 10.44 -1.28 15.65
N GLY A 6 11.16 -0.18 15.89
CA GLY A 6 12.60 -0.11 15.66
C GLY A 6 13.02 -0.14 14.21
N VAL A 7 12.12 0.24 13.31
CA VAL A 7 12.35 0.19 11.87
C VAL A 7 13.09 1.44 11.41
N ALA A 8 14.17 1.25 10.65
CA ALA A 8 14.88 2.35 10.01
C ALA A 8 14.09 2.85 8.80
N PHE A 9 13.80 4.15 8.75
CA PHE A 9 13.09 4.77 7.65
C PHE A 9 13.53 6.22 7.46
N THR A 10 13.27 6.76 6.26
CA THR A 10 13.48 8.17 5.95
C THR A 10 12.15 8.84 5.69
N GLU A 11 12.03 10.14 5.96
CA GLU A 11 10.80 10.91 5.76
C GLU A 11 10.92 11.70 4.46
N HIS A 12 9.84 11.70 3.65
CA HIS A 12 9.79 12.36 2.37
C HIS A 12 8.48 13.15 2.23
N PRO A 13 8.39 14.36 2.82
CA PRO A 13 7.24 15.23 2.60
C PRO A 13 7.22 15.74 1.16
N TYR A 14 6.03 15.93 0.60
CA TYR A 14 5.82 16.51 -0.72
C TYR A 14 4.51 17.29 -0.72
N ASP A 15 4.31 18.15 -1.75
CA ASP A 15 3.10 18.92 -1.87
C ASP A 15 1.97 18.07 -2.45
N TYR A 16 0.98 17.74 -1.63
CA TYR A 16 -0.15 16.90 -2.05
C TYR A 16 -0.95 17.61 -3.16
N VAL A 17 -1.19 16.88 -4.25
CA VAL A 17 -2.03 17.32 -5.36
C VAL A 17 -3.22 16.37 -5.45
N GLU A 18 -4.43 16.88 -5.38
CA GLU A 18 -5.64 16.08 -5.46
C GLU A 18 -5.65 15.31 -6.80
N HIS A 19 -5.94 14.01 -6.73
CA HIS A 19 -5.89 13.09 -7.87
C HIS A 19 -4.52 12.94 -8.55
N GLY A 20 -3.45 13.47 -7.93
CA GLY A 20 -2.10 13.35 -8.46
C GLY A 20 -1.53 11.93 -8.36
N GLY A 21 -1.91 11.20 -7.32
CA GLY A 21 -1.49 9.81 -7.11
C GLY A 21 0.02 9.64 -6.98
N THR A 22 0.48 8.42 -7.23
CA THR A 22 1.90 8.07 -7.16
C THR A 22 2.72 8.72 -8.27
N THR A 23 2.12 9.04 -9.41
CA THR A 23 2.79 9.76 -10.50
C THR A 23 3.30 11.12 -10.02
N GLU A 24 2.47 11.88 -9.32
CA GLU A 24 2.83 13.21 -8.84
C GLU A 24 3.85 13.15 -7.70
N SER A 25 3.67 12.23 -6.72
CA SER A 25 4.62 12.09 -5.63
C SER A 25 5.99 11.64 -6.12
N ALA A 26 6.04 10.69 -7.05
CA ALA A 26 7.30 10.23 -7.64
C ALA A 26 8.00 11.37 -8.38
N ARG A 27 7.26 12.18 -9.13
CA ARG A 27 7.81 13.35 -9.84
C ARG A 27 8.44 14.35 -8.88
N GLN A 28 7.73 14.70 -7.80
CA GLN A 28 8.23 15.69 -6.84
C GLN A 28 9.46 15.18 -6.08
N LEU A 29 9.48 13.91 -5.74
CA LEU A 29 10.59 13.32 -4.96
C LEU A 29 11.75 12.86 -5.83
N GLY A 30 11.61 12.89 -7.16
CA GLY A 30 12.66 12.47 -8.08
C GLY A 30 12.98 10.99 -8.02
N VAL A 31 11.97 10.15 -7.73
CA VAL A 31 12.10 8.69 -7.65
C VAL A 31 11.26 8.02 -8.72
N ALA A 32 11.61 6.76 -9.06
CA ALA A 32 10.81 5.99 -10.01
C ALA A 32 9.44 5.67 -9.41
N GLU A 33 8.36 5.86 -10.18
CA GLU A 33 7.02 5.54 -9.73
C GLU A 33 6.88 4.04 -9.38
N HIS A 34 7.66 3.18 -10.05
CA HIS A 34 7.71 1.75 -9.77
C HIS A 34 8.11 1.45 -8.31
N ALA A 35 8.93 2.32 -7.72
CA ALA A 35 9.39 2.19 -6.33
C ALA A 35 8.51 2.94 -5.34
N VAL A 36 7.50 3.67 -5.80
CA VAL A 36 6.48 4.28 -4.95
C VAL A 36 5.32 3.29 -4.84
N ILE A 37 5.11 2.77 -3.65
CA ILE A 37 4.15 1.68 -3.42
C ILE A 37 2.84 2.27 -2.92
N LYS A 38 1.76 1.93 -3.61
CA LYS A 38 0.41 2.36 -3.22
C LYS A 38 -0.24 1.33 -2.30
N THR A 39 -0.97 1.83 -1.32
CA THR A 39 -1.71 1.02 -0.35
C THR A 39 -3.18 1.06 -0.72
N LEU A 40 -3.73 -0.08 -1.12
CA LEU A 40 -5.09 -0.19 -1.62
C LEU A 40 -5.94 -0.98 -0.63
N VAL A 41 -7.06 -0.41 -0.23
CA VAL A 41 -8.05 -1.12 0.60
C VAL A 41 -9.06 -1.77 -0.33
N MET A 42 -9.17 -3.08 -0.24
CA MET A 42 -10.07 -3.88 -1.06
C MET A 42 -10.95 -4.74 -0.17
N GLN A 43 -11.92 -5.41 -0.76
CA GLN A 43 -12.78 -6.36 -0.07
C GLN A 43 -13.03 -7.58 -0.92
N ASP A 44 -13.25 -8.72 -0.26
CA ASP A 44 -13.60 -9.96 -0.94
C ASP A 44 -15.11 -10.07 -1.19
N ASP A 45 -15.55 -11.20 -1.72
CA ASP A 45 -16.97 -11.45 -2.03
C ASP A 45 -17.88 -11.50 -0.77
N LYS A 46 -17.28 -11.61 0.41
CA LYS A 46 -17.98 -11.57 1.69
C LYS A 46 -17.83 -10.22 2.40
N ALA A 47 -17.40 -9.20 1.68
CA ALA A 47 -17.16 -7.86 2.18
C ALA A 47 -16.10 -7.80 3.30
N GLN A 48 -15.20 -8.80 3.38
CA GLN A 48 -14.09 -8.79 4.32
C GLN A 48 -12.96 -7.90 3.76
N PRO A 49 -12.49 -6.89 4.52
CA PRO A 49 -11.48 -5.98 4.02
C PRO A 49 -10.09 -6.61 4.00
N LEU A 50 -9.28 -6.14 3.06
CA LEU A 50 -7.88 -6.53 2.95
C LEU A 50 -7.08 -5.36 2.36
N ILE A 51 -5.77 -5.39 2.57
CA ILE A 51 -4.84 -4.41 2.01
C ILE A 51 -4.02 -5.08 0.92
N VAL A 52 -3.81 -4.36 -0.18
CA VAL A 52 -2.91 -4.77 -1.26
C VAL A 52 -1.87 -3.67 -1.47
N LEU A 53 -0.61 -4.05 -1.44
CA LEU A 53 0.52 -3.16 -1.69
C LEU A 53 1.04 -3.42 -3.09
N MET A 54 1.01 -2.40 -3.95
CA MET A 54 1.31 -2.52 -5.38
C MET A 54 2.22 -1.39 -5.85
N HIS A 55 3.04 -1.67 -6.86
CA HIS A 55 3.81 -0.64 -7.55
C HIS A 55 2.91 0.50 -8.03
N GLY A 56 3.37 1.73 -7.87
CA GLY A 56 2.59 2.90 -8.29
C GLY A 56 2.25 2.89 -9.78
N ASP A 57 3.13 2.36 -10.61
CA ASP A 57 2.97 2.29 -12.06
C ASP A 57 2.26 1.03 -12.57
N ARG A 58 1.72 0.21 -11.67
CA ARG A 58 1.04 -1.04 -12.02
C ARG A 58 -0.37 -1.06 -11.45
N GLN A 59 -1.23 -1.86 -12.09
CA GLN A 59 -2.59 -2.10 -11.62
C GLN A 59 -2.68 -3.48 -10.97
N VAL A 60 -3.63 -3.65 -10.06
CA VAL A 60 -3.90 -4.95 -9.45
C VAL A 60 -4.80 -5.77 -10.37
N SER A 61 -4.38 -7.00 -10.68
CA SER A 61 -5.26 -7.99 -11.26
C SER A 61 -6.12 -8.56 -10.13
N THR A 62 -7.35 -8.10 -10.01
CA THR A 62 -8.28 -8.59 -8.98
C THR A 62 -8.58 -10.07 -9.15
N LYS A 63 -8.60 -10.54 -10.38
CA LYS A 63 -8.79 -11.97 -10.70
C LYS A 63 -7.64 -12.83 -10.18
N ASN A 64 -6.40 -12.42 -10.44
CA ASN A 64 -5.23 -13.14 -9.96
C ASN A 64 -5.13 -13.08 -8.45
N LEU A 65 -5.42 -11.93 -7.86
CA LEU A 65 -5.42 -11.76 -6.41
C LEU A 65 -6.45 -12.69 -5.76
N ALA A 66 -7.67 -12.73 -6.27
CA ALA A 66 -8.70 -13.62 -5.74
C ALA A 66 -8.27 -15.09 -5.79
N ARG A 67 -7.63 -15.49 -6.88
CA ARG A 67 -7.10 -16.84 -7.04
C ARG A 67 -5.99 -17.15 -6.02
N GLU A 68 -5.07 -16.21 -5.85
CA GLU A 68 -3.93 -16.39 -4.93
C GLU A 68 -4.37 -16.51 -3.47
N ILE A 69 -5.41 -15.78 -3.06
CA ILE A 69 -5.87 -15.79 -1.67
C ILE A 69 -7.05 -16.71 -1.41
N GLY A 70 -7.57 -17.37 -2.46
CA GLY A 70 -8.59 -18.41 -2.31
C GLY A 70 -10.01 -17.87 -2.07
N VAL A 71 -10.34 -16.73 -2.65
CA VAL A 71 -11.70 -16.15 -2.59
C VAL A 71 -12.31 -16.08 -4.00
N LYS A 72 -13.63 -15.89 -4.08
CA LYS A 72 -14.33 -15.84 -5.37
C LYS A 72 -14.00 -14.58 -6.15
N SER A 73 -13.97 -13.43 -5.48
CA SER A 73 -13.71 -12.15 -6.12
C SER A 73 -13.12 -11.16 -5.13
N VAL A 74 -12.43 -10.16 -5.67
CA VAL A 74 -11.88 -9.04 -4.92
C VAL A 74 -12.22 -7.77 -5.70
N GLU A 75 -12.61 -6.72 -4.99
CA GLU A 75 -12.91 -5.42 -5.59
C GLU A 75 -12.39 -4.29 -4.69
N PRO A 76 -12.06 -3.13 -5.25
CA PRO A 76 -11.70 -1.97 -4.43
C PRO A 76 -12.87 -1.56 -3.54
N CYS A 77 -12.57 -1.18 -2.29
CA CYS A 77 -13.57 -0.55 -1.43
C CYS A 77 -13.89 0.85 -1.93
N LYS A 78 -15.14 1.30 -1.71
CA LYS A 78 -15.48 2.70 -1.90
C LYS A 78 -14.67 3.56 -0.93
N PRO A 79 -14.37 4.84 -1.28
CA PRO A 79 -13.50 5.69 -0.44
C PRO A 79 -13.95 5.80 1.02
N ASP A 80 -15.23 5.94 1.29
CA ASP A 80 -15.77 6.02 2.65
C ASP A 80 -15.58 4.71 3.42
N VAL A 81 -15.75 3.58 2.76
CA VAL A 81 -15.55 2.25 3.36
C VAL A 81 -14.06 2.03 3.63
N ALA A 82 -13.20 2.37 2.68
CA ALA A 82 -11.75 2.26 2.85
C ALA A 82 -11.27 3.11 4.03
N GLN A 83 -11.75 4.33 4.15
CA GLN A 83 -11.40 5.23 5.25
C GLN A 83 -11.87 4.68 6.60
N ARG A 84 -13.08 4.12 6.66
CA ARG A 84 -13.62 3.53 7.89
C ARG A 84 -12.78 2.34 8.38
N HIS A 85 -12.32 1.48 7.47
CA HIS A 85 -11.51 0.31 7.83
C HIS A 85 -10.07 0.68 8.18
N SER A 86 -9.43 1.52 7.38
CA SER A 86 -8.02 1.84 7.55
C SER A 86 -7.77 2.91 8.63
N GLY A 87 -8.71 3.82 8.81
CA GLY A 87 -8.52 5.01 9.64
C GLY A 87 -7.77 6.12 8.94
N TYR A 88 -7.48 5.97 7.65
CA TYR A 88 -6.72 6.93 6.86
C TYR A 88 -7.57 7.54 5.76
N GLN A 89 -7.25 8.78 5.43
CA GLN A 89 -7.87 9.53 4.35
C GLN A 89 -7.38 9.01 2.99
N VAL A 90 -8.24 8.98 1.97
CA VAL A 90 -7.83 8.64 0.60
C VAL A 90 -6.68 9.55 0.16
N GLY A 91 -5.63 8.97 -0.41
CA GLY A 91 -4.39 9.68 -0.75
C GLY A 91 -3.38 9.72 0.40
N GLY A 92 -3.79 9.32 1.61
CA GLY A 92 -2.93 9.23 2.78
C GLY A 92 -3.04 7.89 3.49
N THR A 93 -3.42 6.83 2.77
CA THR A 93 -3.56 5.49 3.35
C THR A 93 -2.21 4.82 3.52
N SER A 94 -1.94 4.35 4.75
CA SER A 94 -0.72 3.64 5.10
C SER A 94 -1.05 2.21 5.53
N PRO A 95 -0.15 1.24 5.30
CA PRO A 95 -0.32 -0.11 5.84
C PRO A 95 0.07 -0.20 7.31
N PHE A 96 0.63 0.86 7.89
CA PHE A 96 1.10 0.89 9.27
C PHE A 96 0.02 1.50 10.17
N GLY A 97 -0.16 0.91 11.35
CA GLY A 97 -1.08 1.45 12.36
C GLY A 97 -2.54 1.49 11.91
N LEU A 98 -3.01 0.48 11.20
CA LEU A 98 -4.38 0.39 10.72
C LEU A 98 -5.39 0.37 11.87
N ARG A 99 -6.52 1.08 11.70
CA ARG A 99 -7.59 1.12 12.70
C ARG A 99 -8.17 -0.27 12.96
N LYS A 100 -8.37 -1.05 11.89
CA LYS A 100 -8.90 -2.40 11.95
C LYS A 100 -7.83 -3.36 11.47
N ALA A 101 -7.56 -4.43 12.23
CA ALA A 101 -6.65 -5.47 11.79
C ALA A 101 -7.26 -6.17 10.57
N MET A 102 -6.48 -6.28 9.50
CA MET A 102 -6.91 -6.94 8.28
C MET A 102 -5.70 -7.56 7.57
N PRO A 103 -5.92 -8.58 6.72
CA PRO A 103 -4.81 -9.19 5.98
C PRO A 103 -4.13 -8.16 5.07
N VAL A 104 -2.80 -8.24 4.98
CA VAL A 104 -2.02 -7.40 4.09
C VAL A 104 -1.31 -8.29 3.09
N TYR A 105 -1.49 -8.00 1.81
CA TYR A 105 -0.84 -8.69 0.71
C TYR A 105 0.07 -7.72 -0.01
N VAL A 106 1.20 -8.20 -0.50
CA VAL A 106 2.15 -7.40 -1.27
C VAL A 106 2.46 -8.10 -2.58
N GLU A 107 2.44 -7.35 -3.69
CA GLU A 107 2.90 -7.87 -4.96
C GLU A 107 4.36 -8.33 -4.81
N ALA A 108 4.65 -9.58 -5.13
CA ALA A 108 5.95 -10.19 -4.83
C ALA A 108 7.13 -9.41 -5.40
N SER A 109 6.96 -8.79 -6.58
CA SER A 109 8.02 -8.01 -7.21
C SER A 109 8.41 -6.75 -6.44
N VAL A 110 7.54 -6.24 -5.58
CA VAL A 110 7.86 -5.10 -4.68
C VAL A 110 9.02 -5.48 -3.77
N LEU A 111 9.06 -6.72 -3.30
CA LEU A 111 10.08 -7.19 -2.37
C LEU A 111 11.46 -7.34 -3.03
N LEU A 112 11.53 -7.28 -4.36
CA LEU A 112 12.79 -7.37 -5.11
C LEU A 112 13.45 -6.01 -5.28
N LEU A 113 12.77 -4.91 -4.94
CA LEU A 113 13.34 -3.57 -5.03
C LEU A 113 14.35 -3.33 -3.91
N PRO A 114 15.42 -2.55 -4.17
CA PRO A 114 16.41 -2.25 -3.14
C PRO A 114 15.84 -1.31 -2.06
N ARG A 115 14.89 -0.45 -2.42
CA ARG A 115 14.26 0.51 -1.53
C ARG A 115 12.92 0.94 -2.09
N ILE A 116 11.95 1.21 -1.21
CA ILE A 116 10.62 1.67 -1.59
C ILE A 116 10.24 2.95 -0.85
N CYS A 117 9.30 3.69 -1.42
CA CYS A 117 8.61 4.79 -0.74
C CYS A 117 7.14 4.39 -0.61
N ILE A 118 6.56 4.61 0.56
CA ILE A 118 5.18 4.23 0.84
C ILE A 118 4.57 5.28 1.78
N ASN A 119 3.25 5.49 1.71
CA ASN A 119 2.62 6.52 2.52
C ASN A 119 2.79 6.25 4.02
N GLY A 120 3.14 7.30 4.75
CA GLY A 120 3.38 7.25 6.19
C GLY A 120 2.14 7.52 7.06
N GLY A 121 0.97 7.77 6.45
CA GLY A 121 -0.28 7.92 7.19
C GLY A 121 -0.96 9.27 7.02
N ARG A 122 -0.51 10.10 6.09
CA ARG A 122 -1.18 11.35 5.75
C ARG A 122 -0.85 11.78 4.32
N ARG A 123 -1.71 12.60 3.74
CA ARG A 123 -1.47 13.18 2.42
C ARG A 123 -0.17 14.00 2.45
N GLY A 124 0.63 13.89 1.38
CA GLY A 124 1.88 14.64 1.27
C GLY A 124 3.03 14.10 2.09
N PHE A 125 2.94 12.84 2.55
CA PHE A 125 3.98 12.27 3.40
C PHE A 125 4.26 10.80 3.05
N LEU A 126 5.42 10.56 2.45
CA LEU A 126 5.93 9.21 2.21
C LEU A 126 7.08 8.90 3.16
N VAL A 127 7.28 7.63 3.43
CA VAL A 127 8.46 7.12 4.11
C VAL A 127 9.23 6.21 3.17
N GLY A 128 10.56 6.31 3.18
CA GLY A 128 11.45 5.43 2.44
C GLY A 128 11.98 4.35 3.37
N LEU A 129 11.94 3.10 2.93
CA LEU A 129 12.39 1.98 3.75
C LEU A 129 12.75 0.77 2.89
N ASP A 130 13.38 -0.21 3.51
CA ASP A 130 13.66 -1.50 2.90
C ASP A 130 12.33 -2.26 2.73
N PRO A 131 12.05 -2.82 1.54
CA PRO A 131 10.78 -3.53 1.32
C PRO A 131 10.60 -4.75 2.23
N GLY A 132 11.67 -5.34 2.76
CA GLY A 132 11.57 -6.44 3.74
C GLY A 132 10.80 -6.07 5.00
N VAL A 133 10.72 -4.79 5.33
CA VAL A 133 9.92 -4.28 6.47
C VAL A 133 8.45 -4.66 6.32
N LEU A 134 7.93 -4.74 5.09
CA LEU A 134 6.54 -5.09 4.84
C LEU A 134 6.22 -6.51 5.34
N THR A 135 7.18 -7.43 5.24
CA THR A 135 6.99 -8.80 5.74
C THR A 135 7.34 -8.92 7.22
N THR A 136 8.41 -8.29 7.68
CA THR A 136 8.88 -8.44 9.07
C THR A 136 8.08 -7.63 10.08
N ALA A 137 7.64 -6.42 9.72
CA ALA A 137 6.96 -5.53 10.65
C ALA A 137 5.44 -5.66 10.62
N ILE A 138 4.84 -5.92 9.45
CA ILE A 138 3.38 -5.98 9.32
C ILE A 138 2.86 -7.31 8.76
N GLY A 139 3.73 -8.27 8.54
CA GLY A 139 3.34 -9.61 8.12
C GLY A 139 2.69 -9.65 6.73
N ALA A 140 3.07 -8.77 5.81
CA ALA A 140 2.53 -8.77 4.47
C ALA A 140 2.88 -10.08 3.75
N ARG A 141 1.87 -10.70 3.12
CA ARG A 141 2.01 -11.96 2.42
C ARG A 141 2.28 -11.70 0.94
N PRO A 142 3.39 -12.22 0.37
CA PRO A 142 3.67 -12.06 -1.05
C PRO A 142 2.65 -12.79 -1.92
N VAL A 143 2.19 -12.12 -2.99
CA VAL A 143 1.28 -12.67 -3.99
C VAL A 143 1.69 -12.16 -5.38
N HIS A 144 1.22 -12.81 -6.43
CA HIS A 144 1.45 -12.40 -7.82
C HIS A 144 0.15 -11.84 -8.38
N CYS A 145 0.00 -10.53 -8.38
CA CYS A 145 -1.24 -9.86 -8.76
C CYS A 145 -1.03 -8.60 -9.62
N ALA A 146 0.17 -8.34 -10.12
CA ALA A 146 0.39 -7.19 -11.01
C ALA A 146 -0.15 -7.47 -12.42
N LEU A 147 -0.83 -6.47 -13.01
CA LEU A 147 -1.21 -6.46 -14.41
C LEU A 147 -0.06 -5.96 -15.26
#